data_d60308492062fb484613ac312c3a317c
#
_entry.id   d60308492062fb484613ac312c3a317c
#
_cell.length_a   1.000
_cell.length_b   1.000
_cell.length_c   1.000
_cell.angle_alpha   90.00
_cell.angle_beta   90.00
_cell.angle_gamma   90.00
#
_symmetry.space_group_name_H-M   'P 1'
#
loop_
_entity.id
_entity.type
_entity.pdbx_description
1 polymer ?
#
loop_
_entity_poly.entity_id
_entity_poly.type
_entity_poly.pdbx_seq_one_letter_code
_entity_poly.pdbx_strand_id
1 'polypeptide(L)'
;MITALLLALAQEAVAPDLTWTATKNDGLEAASIQYDVGVTLSAACRNGRFVFALGGLPTMTGSAATRKLDVSLRAPALVSSTWSVAPNSNGSVVLAPAPSIYARHLRSSESFSIRVPAEADRRAQRYELTLPRDHTALDAVMTACGVALENAADAIYDPRPLDVVWAIPPRITPPPNLPSANYAEALIQCSVDRRGRPKDCTLLDENPPRSGFGRHALRMVPSGRVERIDGAPVQEGGVFTMRMTFSMTEH
;
A
#
# COMPACT_ATOMS: atom_id res chain seq x y z
N MET A 1 67.98 -5.75 -5.99
CA MET A 1 66.89 -4.89 -5.61
C MET A 1 65.59 -5.68 -5.88
N ILE A 2 64.99 -6.19 -4.84
CA ILE A 2 63.76 -7.01 -4.93
C ILE A 2 62.61 -6.10 -4.51
N THR A 3 61.76 -5.73 -5.46
CA THR A 3 60.56 -4.90 -5.22
C THR A 3 59.44 -5.82 -4.75
N ALA A 4 59.11 -5.75 -3.46
CA ALA A 4 57.98 -6.46 -2.88
C ALA A 4 56.68 -5.77 -3.30
N LEU A 5 55.86 -6.46 -4.08
CA LEU A 5 54.51 -6.05 -4.47
C LEU A 5 53.54 -6.39 -3.33
N LEU A 6 53.15 -5.39 -2.55
CA LEU A 6 52.09 -5.51 -1.54
C LEU A 6 50.73 -5.57 -2.25
N LEU A 7 50.16 -6.76 -2.38
CA LEU A 7 48.74 -6.93 -2.71
C LEU A 7 47.92 -6.52 -1.48
N ALA A 8 47.28 -5.35 -1.54
CA ALA A 8 46.25 -4.98 -0.60
C ALA A 8 44.98 -5.78 -0.95
N LEU A 9 44.67 -6.80 -0.16
CA LEU A 9 43.38 -7.46 -0.17
C LEU A 9 42.35 -6.45 0.34
N ALA A 10 41.58 -5.88 -0.58
CA ALA A 10 40.37 -5.14 -0.23
C ALA A 10 39.40 -6.16 0.41
N GLN A 11 39.26 -6.12 1.73
CA GLN A 11 38.16 -6.78 2.40
C GLN A 11 36.88 -6.05 1.95
N GLU A 12 36.10 -6.68 1.07
CA GLU A 12 34.71 -6.29 0.84
C GLU A 12 34.00 -6.37 2.19
N ALA A 13 33.64 -5.22 2.73
CA ALA A 13 32.75 -5.17 3.89
C ALA A 13 31.46 -5.84 3.49
N VAL A 14 31.19 -7.03 4.02
CA VAL A 14 29.91 -7.71 3.87
C VAL A 14 28.87 -6.75 4.47
N ALA A 15 28.03 -6.20 3.62
CA ALA A 15 26.90 -5.39 4.08
C ALA A 15 26.10 -6.24 5.07
N PRO A 16 25.68 -5.68 6.22
CA PRO A 16 24.89 -6.44 7.19
C PRO A 16 23.68 -7.04 6.48
N ASP A 17 23.42 -8.34 6.70
CA ASP A 17 22.28 -9.02 6.13
C ASP A 17 21.00 -8.28 6.52
N LEU A 18 20.43 -7.56 5.58
CA LEU A 18 19.20 -6.82 5.78
C LEU A 18 18.06 -7.83 5.95
N THR A 19 17.38 -7.79 7.09
CA THR A 19 16.33 -8.76 7.43
C THR A 19 15.07 -8.06 7.94
N TRP A 20 13.93 -8.70 7.74
CA TRP A 20 12.69 -8.31 8.38
C TRP A 20 12.72 -8.66 9.87
N THR A 21 12.59 -7.66 10.74
CA THR A 21 12.50 -7.85 12.18
C THR A 21 11.04 -8.05 12.58
N ALA A 22 10.73 -9.22 13.14
CA ALA A 22 9.40 -9.52 13.64
C ALA A 22 9.17 -8.92 15.02
N THR A 23 7.96 -8.41 15.26
CA THR A 23 7.48 -7.96 16.56
C THR A 23 6.09 -8.55 16.79
N LYS A 24 5.88 -9.15 17.99
CA LYS A 24 4.58 -9.70 18.38
C LYS A 24 4.25 -9.23 19.79
N ASN A 25 3.14 -8.52 19.92
CA ASN A 25 2.57 -8.05 21.17
C ASN A 25 1.06 -8.33 21.17
N ASP A 26 0.37 -8.10 22.28
CA ASP A 26 -1.06 -8.36 22.45
C ASP A 26 -1.92 -7.87 21.27
N GLY A 27 -2.32 -8.83 20.42
CA GLY A 27 -3.15 -8.58 19.23
C GLY A 27 -2.47 -7.81 18.08
N LEU A 28 -1.17 -7.56 18.15
CA LEU A 28 -0.37 -6.96 17.09
C LEU A 28 0.72 -7.94 16.64
N GLU A 29 0.73 -8.28 15.37
CA GLU A 29 1.87 -8.90 14.69
C GLU A 29 2.41 -7.92 13.66
N ALA A 30 3.73 -7.68 13.68
CA ALA A 30 4.39 -6.73 12.78
C ALA A 30 5.73 -7.27 12.29
N ALA A 31 6.13 -6.83 11.11
CA ALA A 31 7.46 -7.01 10.55
C ALA A 31 7.95 -5.67 10.02
N SER A 32 9.20 -5.34 10.27
CA SER A 32 9.78 -4.06 9.82
C SER A 32 11.22 -4.22 9.38
N ILE A 33 11.64 -3.33 8.46
CA ILE A 33 13.04 -3.13 8.06
C ILE A 33 13.34 -1.65 8.25
N GLN A 34 14.44 -1.37 8.93
CA GLN A 34 14.96 -0.01 9.04
C GLN A 34 16.22 0.11 8.20
N TYR A 35 16.28 1.13 7.35
CA TYR A 35 17.42 1.43 6.49
C TYR A 35 18.28 2.55 7.08
N ASP A 36 19.57 2.53 6.78
CA ASP A 36 20.52 3.55 7.25
C ASP A 36 20.16 4.96 6.79
N VAL A 37 19.45 5.08 5.68
CA VAL A 37 18.90 6.35 5.19
C VAL A 37 17.70 6.88 6.01
N GLY A 38 17.37 6.22 7.12
CA GLY A 38 16.30 6.60 8.03
C GLY A 38 14.90 6.14 7.62
N VAL A 39 14.73 5.54 6.43
CA VAL A 39 13.44 5.01 5.97
C VAL A 39 13.15 3.66 6.62
N THR A 40 11.89 3.44 6.97
CA THR A 40 11.40 2.17 7.51
C THR A 40 10.27 1.63 6.65
N LEU A 41 10.35 0.36 6.27
CA LEU A 41 9.22 -0.40 5.73
C LEU A 41 8.59 -1.20 6.88
N SER A 42 7.27 -1.19 6.99
CA SER A 42 6.57 -1.93 8.04
C SER A 42 5.29 -2.56 7.49
N ALA A 43 5.05 -3.81 7.86
CA ALA A 43 3.78 -4.49 7.69
C ALA A 43 3.24 -4.86 9.08
N ALA A 44 1.95 -4.68 9.31
CA ALA A 44 1.36 -5.03 10.60
C ALA A 44 -0.05 -5.57 10.44
N CYS A 45 -0.40 -6.51 11.31
CA CYS A 45 -1.74 -7.04 11.50
C CYS A 45 -2.24 -6.68 12.89
N ARG A 46 -3.37 -5.99 12.97
CA ARG A 46 -4.03 -5.69 14.24
C ARG A 46 -5.53 -5.92 14.12
N ASN A 47 -6.06 -6.82 14.92
CA ASN A 47 -7.49 -7.16 14.91
C ASN A 47 -8.01 -7.53 13.50
N GLY A 48 -7.24 -8.30 12.75
CA GLY A 48 -7.58 -8.69 11.37
C GLY A 48 -7.37 -7.60 10.31
N ARG A 49 -6.97 -6.40 10.70
CA ARG A 49 -6.66 -5.31 9.77
C ARG A 49 -5.17 -5.34 9.40
N PHE A 50 -4.90 -5.59 8.12
CA PHE A 50 -3.56 -5.53 7.57
C PHE A 50 -3.22 -4.10 7.12
N VAL A 51 -2.04 -3.62 7.46
CA VAL A 51 -1.51 -2.33 7.02
C VAL A 51 -0.07 -2.51 6.53
N PHE A 52 0.28 -1.71 5.52
CA PHE A 52 1.65 -1.53 5.08
C PHE A 52 1.99 -0.04 5.17
N ALA A 53 3.13 0.28 5.78
CA ALA A 53 3.53 1.64 6.07
C ALA A 53 4.96 1.94 5.62
N LEU A 54 5.19 3.19 5.23
CA LEU A 54 6.51 3.81 5.07
C LEU A 54 6.70 4.79 6.22
N GLY A 55 7.79 4.64 6.95
CA GLY A 55 8.20 5.54 8.03
C GLY A 55 9.51 6.25 7.73
N GLY A 56 9.86 7.26 8.55
CA GLY A 56 11.10 8.01 8.42
C GLY A 56 11.16 8.96 7.23
N LEU A 57 10.03 9.23 6.59
CA LEU A 57 9.97 10.22 5.52
C LEU A 57 10.11 11.64 6.09
N PRO A 58 10.58 12.62 5.29
CA PRO A 58 10.56 14.01 5.71
C PRO A 58 9.15 14.45 6.10
N THR A 59 9.00 15.20 7.18
CA THR A 59 7.70 15.73 7.61
C THR A 59 7.09 16.64 6.56
N MET A 60 5.78 16.66 6.45
CA MET A 60 5.05 17.57 5.54
C MET A 60 4.94 18.98 6.13
N THR A 61 4.81 19.95 5.26
CA THR A 61 4.37 21.30 5.65
C THR A 61 2.85 21.30 5.69
N GLY A 62 2.27 21.47 6.89
CA GLY A 62 0.81 21.44 7.09
C GLY A 62 0.27 20.07 7.53
N SER A 63 -1.06 19.95 7.62
CA SER A 63 -1.79 18.84 8.24
C SER A 63 -2.66 18.05 7.24
N ALA A 64 -2.18 17.83 6.01
CA ALA A 64 -2.96 17.07 5.03
C ALA A 64 -3.12 15.60 5.46
N ALA A 65 -4.31 15.05 5.27
CA ALA A 65 -4.62 13.65 5.59
C ALA A 65 -3.99 12.66 4.58
N THR A 66 -3.49 13.15 3.47
CA THR A 66 -2.88 12.33 2.41
C THR A 66 -1.59 12.96 1.91
N ARG A 67 -0.73 12.12 1.34
CA ARG A 67 0.54 12.52 0.74
C ARG A 67 0.75 11.78 -0.58
N LYS A 68 1.19 12.50 -1.62
CA LYS A 68 1.62 11.89 -2.87
C LYS A 68 3.07 11.42 -2.77
N LEU A 69 3.30 10.18 -3.19
CA LEU A 69 4.62 9.59 -3.35
C LEU A 69 4.71 8.97 -4.74
N ASP A 70 5.89 9.03 -5.35
CA ASP A 70 6.17 8.24 -6.53
C ASP A 70 6.91 6.97 -6.08
N VAL A 71 6.38 5.81 -6.42
CA VAL A 71 6.92 4.52 -5.98
C VAL A 71 7.05 3.54 -7.14
N SER A 72 8.01 2.61 -7.05
CA SER A 72 8.17 1.54 -8.03
C SER A 72 7.38 0.31 -7.58
N LEU A 73 6.19 0.10 -8.13
CA LEU A 73 5.44 -1.16 -7.96
C LEU A 73 5.71 -2.15 -9.08
N ARG A 74 6.23 -1.69 -10.20
CA ARG A 74 6.66 -2.51 -11.34
C ARG A 74 7.85 -1.80 -11.97
N ALA A 75 9.05 -2.25 -11.59
CA ALA A 75 10.29 -1.66 -12.10
C ALA A 75 10.30 -1.55 -13.64
N PRO A 76 10.95 -0.53 -14.22
CA PRO A 76 11.74 0.50 -13.55
C PRO A 76 11.00 1.82 -13.30
N ALA A 77 9.72 1.94 -13.69
CA ALA A 77 9.03 3.22 -13.66
C ALA A 77 8.49 3.57 -12.27
N LEU A 78 8.75 4.79 -11.81
CA LEU A 78 8.07 5.37 -10.65
C LEU A 78 6.65 5.78 -11.05
N VAL A 79 5.70 5.45 -10.19
CA VAL A 79 4.29 5.78 -10.37
C VAL A 79 3.81 6.59 -9.19
N SER A 80 3.15 7.72 -9.47
CA SER A 80 2.57 8.57 -8.44
C SER A 80 1.34 7.90 -7.84
N SER A 81 1.32 7.78 -6.52
CA SER A 81 0.19 7.24 -5.76
C SER A 81 -0.07 8.07 -4.50
N THR A 82 -1.32 8.09 -4.05
CA THR A 82 -1.76 8.84 -2.88
C THR A 82 -1.81 7.93 -1.67
N TRP A 83 -1.03 8.27 -0.63
CA TRP A 83 -0.90 7.53 0.62
C TRP A 83 -1.62 8.27 1.74
N SER A 84 -2.24 7.53 2.66
CA SER A 84 -2.85 8.12 3.85
C SER A 84 -1.78 8.47 4.89
N VAL A 85 -1.84 9.67 5.46
CA VAL A 85 -0.93 10.08 6.53
C VAL A 85 -1.36 9.42 7.84
N ALA A 86 -0.43 8.77 8.53
CA ALA A 86 -0.71 8.20 9.84
C ALA A 86 -0.98 9.31 10.88
N PRO A 87 -1.93 9.13 11.80
CA PRO A 87 -2.21 10.13 12.82
C PRO A 87 -0.94 10.52 13.61
N ASN A 88 -0.81 11.80 13.92
CA ASN A 88 0.29 12.39 14.71
C ASN A 88 1.70 12.22 14.13
N SER A 89 1.83 11.81 12.85
CA SER A 89 3.14 11.61 12.21
C SER A 89 3.65 12.82 11.42
N ASN A 90 2.82 13.84 11.24
CA ASN A 90 3.11 14.98 10.37
C ASN A 90 3.62 14.57 8.97
N GLY A 91 3.10 13.46 8.45
CA GLY A 91 3.48 12.92 7.16
C GLY A 91 4.79 12.15 7.10
N SER A 92 5.51 12.00 8.22
CA SER A 92 6.70 11.15 8.28
C SER A 92 6.39 9.66 8.24
N VAL A 93 5.14 9.28 8.55
CA VAL A 93 4.63 7.92 8.38
C VAL A 93 3.39 7.96 7.50
N VAL A 94 3.38 7.11 6.47
CA VAL A 94 2.25 7.00 5.54
C VAL A 94 1.85 5.55 5.35
N LEU A 95 0.55 5.34 5.10
CA LEU A 95 -0.06 4.03 4.91
C LEU A 95 -0.39 3.80 3.43
N ALA A 96 -0.04 2.64 2.92
CA ALA A 96 -0.26 2.28 1.53
C ALA A 96 -1.76 2.24 1.16
N PRO A 97 -2.12 2.69 -0.05
CA PRO A 97 -3.50 2.62 -0.53
C PRO A 97 -3.99 1.18 -0.77
N ALA A 98 -3.08 0.27 -1.08
CA ALA A 98 -3.34 -1.14 -1.34
C ALA A 98 -2.33 -2.03 -0.59
N PRO A 99 -2.41 -2.13 0.76
CA PRO A 99 -1.34 -2.66 1.61
C PRO A 99 -0.94 -4.10 1.25
N SER A 100 -1.89 -4.98 0.97
CA SER A 100 -1.61 -6.36 0.60
C SER A 100 -0.89 -6.48 -0.75
N ILE A 101 -1.25 -5.65 -1.74
CA ILE A 101 -0.58 -5.62 -3.04
C ILE A 101 0.86 -5.13 -2.88
N TYR A 102 1.08 -4.08 -2.09
CA TYR A 102 2.43 -3.59 -1.80
C TYR A 102 3.28 -4.66 -1.10
N ALA A 103 2.74 -5.32 -0.08
CA ALA A 103 3.45 -6.39 0.63
C ALA A 103 3.83 -7.55 -0.30
N ARG A 104 2.91 -8.03 -1.15
CA ARG A 104 3.20 -9.07 -2.14
C ARG A 104 4.23 -8.65 -3.17
N HIS A 105 4.17 -7.38 -3.60
CA HIS A 105 5.17 -6.84 -4.53
C HIS A 105 6.58 -6.84 -3.91
N LEU A 106 6.73 -6.43 -2.65
CA LEU A 106 8.03 -6.43 -1.96
C LEU A 106 8.62 -7.84 -1.83
N ARG A 107 7.78 -8.86 -1.67
CA ARG A 107 8.21 -10.27 -1.63
C ARG A 107 8.82 -10.74 -2.95
N SER A 108 8.41 -10.19 -4.06
CA SER A 108 8.83 -10.60 -5.41
C SER A 108 9.86 -9.67 -6.05
N SER A 109 10.30 -8.64 -5.35
CA SER A 109 11.19 -7.61 -5.86
C SER A 109 12.54 -7.63 -5.14
N GLU A 110 13.60 -7.25 -5.83
CA GLU A 110 14.94 -7.09 -5.25
C GLU A 110 15.16 -5.70 -4.67
N SER A 111 14.36 -4.72 -5.12
CA SER A 111 14.46 -3.33 -4.69
C SER A 111 13.12 -2.63 -4.70
N PHE A 112 13.02 -1.57 -3.91
CA PHE A 112 11.86 -0.68 -3.85
C PHE A 112 12.32 0.78 -3.90
N SER A 113 11.89 1.51 -4.90
CA SER A 113 12.22 2.92 -5.07
C SER A 113 11.08 3.81 -4.59
N ILE A 114 11.43 4.84 -3.85
CA ILE A 114 10.50 5.85 -3.34
C ILE A 114 11.04 7.23 -3.72
N ARG A 115 10.20 8.08 -4.30
CA ARG A 115 10.49 9.49 -4.46
C ARG A 115 9.44 10.29 -3.69
N VAL A 116 9.91 11.12 -2.77
CA VAL A 116 9.12 12.15 -2.12
C VAL A 116 9.20 13.39 -3.00
N PRO A 117 8.10 13.89 -3.57
CA PRO A 117 8.11 15.09 -4.39
C PRO A 117 8.64 16.31 -3.62
N ALA A 118 9.08 17.33 -4.36
CA ALA A 118 9.44 18.61 -3.76
C ALA A 118 8.22 19.26 -3.10
N GLU A 119 8.42 19.86 -1.94
CA GLU A 119 7.41 20.62 -1.21
C GLU A 119 8.02 21.96 -0.79
N ALA A 120 7.34 23.08 -1.10
CA ALA A 120 7.75 24.42 -0.71
C ALA A 120 9.29 24.62 -0.75
N ASP A 121 9.94 24.62 0.42
CA ASP A 121 11.38 24.89 0.56
C ASP A 121 12.25 23.61 0.50
N ARG A 122 11.64 22.45 0.24
CA ARG A 122 12.34 21.16 0.24
C ARG A 122 12.42 20.56 -1.15
N ARG A 123 13.62 20.17 -1.55
CA ARG A 123 13.86 19.46 -2.81
C ARG A 123 13.27 18.04 -2.75
N ALA A 124 12.92 17.50 -3.91
CA ALA A 124 12.54 16.09 -4.00
C ALA A 124 13.66 15.19 -3.46
N GLN A 125 13.26 14.15 -2.75
CA GLN A 125 14.19 13.12 -2.21
C GLN A 125 13.85 11.78 -2.82
N ARG A 126 14.87 11.00 -3.19
CA ARG A 126 14.73 9.67 -3.74
C ARG A 126 15.47 8.67 -2.86
N TYR A 127 14.84 7.55 -2.60
CA TYR A 127 15.36 6.44 -1.85
C TYR A 127 15.31 5.19 -2.72
N GLU A 128 16.42 4.47 -2.81
CA GLU A 128 16.53 3.17 -3.43
C GLU A 128 16.81 2.16 -2.33
N LEU A 129 15.84 1.32 -2.04
CA LEU A 129 15.89 0.37 -0.93
C LEU A 129 16.12 -1.03 -1.49
N THR A 130 17.23 -1.66 -1.13
CA THR A 130 17.42 -3.09 -1.40
C THR A 130 16.52 -3.90 -0.48
N LEU A 131 15.84 -4.89 -1.01
CA LEU A 131 14.94 -5.74 -0.24
C LEU A 131 15.64 -7.03 0.19
N PRO A 132 15.39 -7.54 1.40
CA PRO A 132 15.95 -8.82 1.84
C PRO A 132 15.34 -9.97 1.04
N ARG A 133 16.11 -11.02 0.84
CA ARG A 133 15.62 -12.26 0.20
C ARG A 133 14.76 -13.11 1.14
N ASP A 134 15.00 -13.00 2.44
CA ASP A 134 14.19 -13.70 3.44
C ASP A 134 12.96 -12.85 3.79
N HIS A 135 11.78 -13.41 3.50
CA HIS A 135 10.49 -12.78 3.73
C HIS A 135 9.70 -13.44 4.88
N THR A 136 10.32 -14.38 5.61
CA THR A 136 9.64 -15.21 6.62
C THR A 136 8.82 -14.38 7.61
N ALA A 137 9.36 -13.29 8.12
CA ALA A 137 8.65 -12.44 9.07
C ALA A 137 7.48 -11.66 8.42
N LEU A 138 7.66 -11.17 7.19
CA LEU A 138 6.60 -10.52 6.42
C LEU A 138 5.46 -11.51 6.11
N ASP A 139 5.82 -12.72 5.69
CA ASP A 139 4.87 -13.80 5.37
C ASP A 139 4.06 -14.22 6.59
N ALA A 140 4.69 -14.28 7.76
CA ALA A 140 4.01 -14.57 9.03
C ALA A 140 2.95 -13.51 9.34
N VAL A 141 3.26 -12.21 9.21
CA VAL A 141 2.32 -11.12 9.43
C VAL A 141 1.16 -11.16 8.44
N MET A 142 1.45 -11.38 7.15
CA MET A 142 0.42 -11.51 6.11
C MET A 142 -0.52 -12.68 6.42
N THR A 143 0.03 -13.84 6.76
CA THR A 143 -0.73 -15.05 7.10
C THR A 143 -1.59 -14.85 8.34
N ALA A 144 -1.04 -14.26 9.41
CA ALA A 144 -1.77 -13.95 10.63
C ALA A 144 -2.96 -13.02 10.39
N CYS A 145 -2.85 -12.13 9.39
CA CYS A 145 -3.93 -11.24 8.97
C CYS A 145 -4.86 -11.86 7.92
N GLY A 146 -4.65 -13.11 7.54
CA GLY A 146 -5.43 -13.78 6.49
C GLY A 146 -5.17 -13.25 5.08
N VAL A 147 -4.08 -12.50 4.88
CA VAL A 147 -3.69 -11.98 3.56
C VAL A 147 -2.99 -13.09 2.78
N ALA A 148 -3.48 -13.37 1.58
CA ALA A 148 -2.84 -14.34 0.69
C ALA A 148 -1.44 -13.86 0.27
N LEU A 149 -0.48 -14.78 0.24
CA LEU A 149 0.90 -14.50 -0.17
C LEU A 149 1.03 -14.26 -1.69
N GLU A 150 0.08 -14.76 -2.46
CA GLU A 150 -0.03 -14.57 -3.90
C GLU A 150 -1.48 -14.26 -4.27
N ASN A 151 -1.67 -13.39 -5.27
CA ASN A 151 -3.01 -13.06 -5.77
C ASN A 151 -2.91 -12.70 -7.26
N ALA A 152 -3.63 -13.44 -8.09
CA ALA A 152 -3.67 -13.21 -9.54
C ALA A 152 -4.20 -11.80 -9.89
N ALA A 153 -5.03 -11.20 -9.02
CA ALA A 153 -5.54 -9.85 -9.20
C ALA A 153 -4.44 -8.76 -9.12
N ASP A 154 -3.27 -9.06 -8.58
CA ASP A 154 -2.16 -8.10 -8.58
C ASP A 154 -1.71 -7.73 -10.01
N ALA A 155 -1.91 -8.64 -10.98
CA ALA A 155 -1.56 -8.40 -12.37
C ALA A 155 -2.41 -7.31 -13.02
N ILE A 156 -3.64 -7.12 -12.56
CA ILE A 156 -4.60 -6.14 -13.09
C ILE A 156 -4.64 -4.84 -12.30
N TYR A 157 -3.99 -4.78 -11.14
CA TYR A 157 -3.93 -3.55 -10.35
C TYR A 157 -3.21 -2.45 -11.14
N ASP A 158 -3.90 -1.34 -11.40
CA ASP A 158 -3.26 -0.13 -11.95
C ASP A 158 -2.79 0.77 -10.80
N PRO A 159 -1.47 0.96 -10.65
CA PRO A 159 -0.92 1.83 -9.63
C PRO A 159 -1.12 3.32 -9.94
N ARG A 160 -1.71 3.68 -11.09
CA ARG A 160 -1.99 5.05 -11.53
C ARG A 160 -3.49 5.36 -11.55
N PRO A 161 -4.21 5.18 -10.44
CA PRO A 161 -5.63 5.43 -10.43
C PRO A 161 -5.93 6.92 -10.67
N LEU A 162 -7.08 7.19 -11.25
CA LEU A 162 -7.60 8.55 -11.31
C LEU A 162 -7.81 9.09 -9.88
N ASP A 163 -7.40 10.33 -9.66
CA ASP A 163 -7.74 11.06 -8.43
C ASP A 163 -9.21 11.47 -8.50
N VAL A 164 -10.07 10.69 -7.87
CA VAL A 164 -11.52 10.90 -7.88
C VAL A 164 -12.10 10.94 -6.47
N VAL A 165 -13.24 11.60 -6.34
CA VAL A 165 -14.11 11.57 -5.16
C VAL A 165 -15.51 11.12 -5.56
N TRP A 166 -16.31 10.70 -4.60
CA TRP A 166 -17.71 10.38 -4.84
C TRP A 166 -18.53 11.65 -4.99
N ALA A 167 -19.02 11.93 -6.20
CA ALA A 167 -20.08 12.91 -6.42
C ALA A 167 -21.43 12.38 -5.89
N ILE A 168 -21.65 11.08 -6.04
CA ILE A 168 -22.78 10.35 -5.46
C ILE A 168 -22.19 9.06 -4.88
N PRO A 169 -22.14 8.89 -3.55
CA PRO A 169 -21.63 7.67 -2.95
C PRO A 169 -22.53 6.47 -3.30
N PRO A 170 -21.97 5.25 -3.40
CA PRO A 170 -22.77 4.06 -3.63
C PRO A 170 -23.74 3.82 -2.47
N ARG A 171 -24.90 3.26 -2.78
CA ARG A 171 -25.88 2.87 -1.76
C ARG A 171 -25.36 1.65 -1.02
N ILE A 172 -24.90 1.86 0.20
CA ILE A 172 -24.38 0.80 1.06
C ILE A 172 -25.55 0.12 1.77
N THR A 173 -25.73 -1.17 1.53
CA THR A 173 -26.64 -2.02 2.31
C THR A 173 -25.83 -3.00 3.12
N PRO A 174 -26.22 -3.32 4.36
CA PRO A 174 -25.53 -4.37 5.12
C PRO A 174 -25.57 -5.69 4.36
N PRO A 175 -24.49 -6.47 4.34
CA PRO A 175 -24.53 -7.81 3.75
C PRO A 175 -25.48 -8.72 4.55
N PRO A 176 -26.27 -9.57 3.87
CA PRO A 176 -27.34 -10.32 4.51
C PRO A 176 -26.88 -11.42 5.48
N ASN A 177 -25.64 -11.86 5.39
CA ASN A 177 -25.05 -12.88 6.27
C ASN A 177 -23.60 -12.48 6.55
N LEU A 178 -23.39 -11.64 7.57
CA LEU A 178 -22.05 -11.25 7.98
C LEU A 178 -21.38 -12.39 8.74
N PRO A 179 -20.16 -12.81 8.35
CA PRO A 179 -19.30 -13.46 9.32
C PRO A 179 -19.10 -12.50 10.50
N SER A 180 -18.96 -13.02 11.70
CA SER A 180 -18.75 -12.25 12.95
C SER A 180 -17.38 -11.56 12.97
N ALA A 181 -17.14 -10.68 12.02
CA ALA A 181 -15.91 -9.89 11.91
C ALA A 181 -16.23 -8.45 12.31
N ASN A 182 -15.57 -7.95 13.35
CA ASN A 182 -15.70 -6.55 13.78
C ASN A 182 -15.20 -5.55 12.73
N TYR A 183 -14.42 -6.03 11.75
CA TYR A 183 -13.88 -5.25 10.65
C TYR A 183 -13.78 -6.10 9.39
N ALA A 184 -14.19 -5.54 8.28
CA ALA A 184 -13.93 -6.11 6.97
C ALA A 184 -13.64 -5.02 5.96
N GLU A 185 -12.87 -5.33 4.95
CA GLU A 185 -12.58 -4.42 3.84
C GLU A 185 -12.57 -5.14 2.49
N ALA A 186 -12.87 -4.39 1.44
CA ALA A 186 -12.71 -4.82 0.06
C ALA A 186 -11.97 -3.73 -0.72
N LEU A 187 -10.93 -4.13 -1.43
CA LEU A 187 -10.21 -3.30 -2.38
C LEU A 187 -10.73 -3.61 -3.77
N ILE A 188 -11.28 -2.60 -4.44
CA ILE A 188 -11.94 -2.74 -5.73
C ILE A 188 -11.31 -1.76 -6.72
N GLN A 189 -11.08 -2.22 -7.94
CA GLN A 189 -10.69 -1.38 -9.06
C GLN A 189 -11.82 -1.40 -10.10
N CYS A 190 -12.17 -0.21 -10.59
CA CYS A 190 -13.19 -0.04 -11.64
C CYS A 190 -12.67 0.87 -12.75
N SER A 191 -13.15 0.66 -13.97
CA SER A 191 -13.16 1.69 -15.00
C SER A 191 -14.33 2.66 -14.79
N VAL A 192 -14.33 3.80 -15.46
CA VAL A 192 -15.42 4.76 -15.42
C VAL A 192 -15.98 5.03 -16.82
N ASP A 193 -17.30 5.29 -16.90
CA ASP A 193 -17.91 5.85 -18.10
C ASP A 193 -17.79 7.39 -18.15
N ARG A 194 -18.20 8.01 -19.26
CA ARG A 194 -18.17 9.48 -19.44
C ARG A 194 -19.00 10.25 -18.40
N ARG A 195 -19.91 9.58 -17.71
CA ARG A 195 -20.76 10.17 -16.66
C ARG A 195 -20.19 9.95 -15.27
N GLY A 196 -18.99 9.34 -15.16
CA GLY A 196 -18.37 8.99 -13.90
C GLY A 196 -18.98 7.77 -13.20
N ARG A 197 -19.74 6.92 -13.91
CA ARG A 197 -20.29 5.70 -13.33
C ARG A 197 -19.24 4.59 -13.36
N PRO A 198 -19.04 3.89 -12.25
CA PRO A 198 -18.15 2.72 -12.20
C PRO A 198 -18.62 1.61 -13.14
N LYS A 199 -17.70 1.04 -13.89
CA LYS A 199 -17.87 -0.11 -14.80
C LYS A 199 -16.73 -1.10 -14.63
N ASP A 200 -16.92 -2.32 -15.08
CA ASP A 200 -15.89 -3.36 -15.17
C ASP A 200 -15.12 -3.49 -13.86
N CYS A 201 -15.88 -3.48 -12.74
CA CYS A 201 -15.29 -3.53 -11.43
C CYS A 201 -14.74 -4.91 -11.09
N THR A 202 -13.52 -4.96 -10.60
CA THR A 202 -12.84 -6.18 -10.18
C THR A 202 -12.43 -6.07 -8.73
N LEU A 203 -12.64 -7.14 -7.97
CA LEU A 203 -12.14 -7.29 -6.62
C LEU A 203 -10.64 -7.59 -6.68
N LEU A 204 -9.85 -6.69 -6.12
CA LEU A 204 -8.39 -6.87 -6.02
C LEU A 204 -8.01 -7.63 -4.76
N ASP A 205 -8.72 -7.36 -3.65
CA ASP A 205 -8.47 -8.02 -2.38
C ASP A 205 -9.66 -7.89 -1.43
N GLU A 206 -9.82 -8.81 -0.48
CA GLU A 206 -10.78 -8.70 0.61
C GLU A 206 -10.19 -9.21 1.92
N ASN A 207 -10.57 -8.59 3.01
CA ASN A 207 -10.20 -9.00 4.35
C ASN A 207 -11.45 -8.98 5.28
N PRO A 208 -11.81 -10.07 5.96
CA PRO A 208 -11.19 -11.40 5.89
C PRO A 208 -11.33 -12.04 4.51
N PRO A 209 -10.35 -12.89 4.10
CA PRO A 209 -10.36 -13.51 2.79
C PRO A 209 -11.55 -14.47 2.65
N ARG A 210 -12.15 -14.50 1.47
CA ARG A 210 -13.32 -15.34 1.14
C ARG A 210 -14.55 -15.10 2.03
N SER A 211 -14.60 -13.94 2.67
CA SER A 211 -15.72 -13.53 3.53
C SER A 211 -16.99 -13.22 2.77
N GLY A 212 -16.87 -12.91 1.47
CA GLY A 212 -17.97 -12.45 0.62
C GLY A 212 -18.24 -10.95 0.69
N PHE A 213 -17.53 -10.19 1.52
CA PHE A 213 -17.61 -8.73 1.56
C PHE A 213 -17.24 -8.10 0.23
N GLY A 214 -16.18 -8.59 -0.42
CA GLY A 214 -15.76 -8.12 -1.73
C GLY A 214 -16.85 -8.30 -2.78
N ARG A 215 -17.48 -9.46 -2.83
CA ARG A 215 -18.59 -9.73 -3.75
C ARG A 215 -19.80 -8.83 -3.45
N HIS A 216 -20.07 -8.55 -2.18
CA HIS A 216 -21.13 -7.63 -1.78
C HIS A 216 -20.79 -6.20 -2.22
N ALA A 217 -19.58 -5.73 -1.96
CA ALA A 217 -19.08 -4.43 -2.37
C ALA A 217 -19.16 -4.22 -3.90
N LEU A 218 -18.76 -5.22 -4.70
CA LEU A 218 -18.86 -5.18 -6.16
C LEU A 218 -20.29 -4.92 -6.67
N ARG A 219 -21.33 -5.42 -5.96
CA ARG A 219 -22.72 -5.16 -6.34
C ARG A 219 -23.19 -3.75 -6.03
N MET A 220 -22.59 -3.11 -5.01
CA MET A 220 -23.00 -1.77 -4.57
C MET A 220 -22.31 -0.65 -5.36
N VAL A 221 -21.04 -0.82 -5.70
CA VAL A 221 -20.19 0.20 -6.35
C VAL A 221 -20.85 0.82 -7.59
N PRO A 222 -21.47 0.07 -8.52
CA PRO A 222 -22.10 0.65 -9.72
C PRO A 222 -23.25 1.62 -9.45
N SER A 223 -23.80 1.64 -8.23
CA SER A 223 -24.87 2.60 -7.86
C SER A 223 -24.34 4.01 -7.57
N GLY A 224 -23.02 4.17 -7.43
CA GLY A 224 -22.38 5.45 -7.19
C GLY A 224 -22.00 6.21 -8.47
N ARG A 225 -21.47 7.41 -8.28
CA ARG A 225 -20.86 8.22 -9.34
C ARG A 225 -19.66 8.96 -8.79
N VAL A 226 -18.55 8.91 -9.51
CA VAL A 226 -17.33 9.63 -9.16
C VAL A 226 -17.15 10.87 -10.04
N GLU A 227 -16.40 11.83 -9.53
CA GLU A 227 -15.90 13.00 -10.25
C GLU A 227 -14.42 13.20 -9.92
N ARG A 228 -13.69 13.87 -10.79
CA ARG A 228 -12.29 14.19 -10.53
C ARG A 228 -12.17 15.25 -9.44
N ILE A 229 -11.16 15.12 -8.58
CA ILE A 229 -10.88 16.09 -7.50
C ILE A 229 -10.59 17.49 -8.07
N ASP A 230 -9.98 17.56 -9.25
CA ASP A 230 -9.67 18.83 -9.94
C ASP A 230 -10.85 19.43 -10.72
N GLY A 231 -12.02 18.80 -10.67
CA GLY A 231 -13.22 19.24 -11.40
C GLY A 231 -13.17 19.02 -12.92
N ALA A 232 -12.08 18.46 -13.45
CA ALA A 232 -12.00 18.16 -14.87
C ALA A 232 -12.95 17.01 -15.26
N PRO A 233 -13.38 16.90 -16.52
CA PRO A 233 -14.18 15.78 -16.98
C PRO A 233 -13.48 14.44 -16.74
N VAL A 234 -14.25 13.43 -16.30
CA VAL A 234 -13.74 12.07 -16.16
C VAL A 234 -13.47 11.50 -17.56
N GLN A 235 -12.29 10.96 -17.75
CA GLN A 235 -11.92 10.29 -19.00
C GLN A 235 -12.57 8.89 -19.02
N GLU A 236 -13.32 8.58 -20.08
CA GLU A 236 -13.89 7.25 -20.28
C GLU A 236 -12.79 6.19 -20.34
N GLY A 237 -12.99 5.07 -19.62
CA GLY A 237 -12.01 4.01 -19.49
C GLY A 237 -10.90 4.30 -18.48
N GLY A 238 -10.87 5.51 -17.91
CA GLY A 238 -9.96 5.80 -16.80
C GLY A 238 -10.26 4.87 -15.62
N VAL A 239 -9.21 4.47 -14.90
CA VAL A 239 -9.30 3.49 -13.81
C VAL A 239 -9.19 4.18 -12.47
N PHE A 240 -9.98 3.77 -11.50
CA PHE A 240 -9.83 4.19 -10.11
C PHE A 240 -9.88 2.98 -9.17
N THR A 241 -9.22 3.11 -8.05
CA THR A 241 -9.19 2.09 -7.00
C THR A 241 -9.84 2.66 -5.75
N MET A 242 -10.67 1.87 -5.11
CA MET A 242 -11.36 2.25 -3.89
C MET A 242 -11.27 1.16 -2.85
N ARG A 243 -11.27 1.56 -1.59
CA ARG A 243 -11.41 0.69 -0.44
C ARG A 243 -12.79 0.91 0.18
N MET A 244 -13.57 -0.16 0.28
CA MET A 244 -14.79 -0.18 1.08
C MET A 244 -14.51 -0.86 2.40
N THR A 245 -14.84 -0.20 3.51
CA THR A 245 -14.70 -0.74 4.85
C THR A 245 -16.07 -0.97 5.46
N PHE A 246 -16.20 -2.08 6.15
CA PHE A 246 -17.39 -2.44 6.93
C PHE A 246 -16.93 -2.58 8.38
N SER A 247 -17.41 -1.70 9.24
CA SER A 247 -17.20 -1.79 10.68
C SER A 247 -18.52 -2.11 11.35
N MET A 248 -18.54 -3.13 12.19
CA MET A 248 -19.66 -3.39 13.08
C MET A 248 -19.29 -2.85 14.46
N THR A 249 -19.92 -1.77 14.84
CA THR A 249 -19.97 -1.33 16.24
C THR A 249 -21.13 -2.07 16.88
N GLU A 250 -20.86 -2.92 17.87
CA GLU A 250 -21.92 -3.38 18.77
C GLU A 250 -22.49 -2.14 19.48
N HIS A 251 -23.80 -1.92 19.29
CA HIS A 251 -24.57 -0.93 20.04
C HIS A 251 -25.16 -1.58 21.28
#